data_71e778f58189c91903a55b8350bd3b08
#
_entry.id   71e778f58189c91903a55b8350bd3b08
#
_cell.length_a   1.000
_cell.length_b   1.000
_cell.length_c   1.000
_cell.angle_alpha   90.00
_cell.angle_beta   90.00
_cell.angle_gamma   90.00
#
_symmetry.space_group_name_H-M   'P 1'
#
loop_
_entity.id
_entity.type
_entity.pdbx_description
1 polymer ?
#
loop_
_entity_poly.entity_id
_entity_poly.type
_entity_poly.pdbx_seq_one_letter_code
_entity_poly.pdbx_strand_id
1 'polypeptide(L)'
;MGDAGRDKGRQEVFASAMECERAFYQAFTACDLAAMEAVWADEEPSCIHPGGGLLRTRDEVIDSWAAIFQDALAPRIRVHVVSRVSEGGLAVHLVREQISHGEQTSHVLATNVFRRFDEGWRMIAHHGSMPPLKREPAAAGRSLH
;
A
#
# COMPACT_ATOMS: atom_id res chain seq x y z
N MET A 1 -28.35 -2.59 13.91
CA MET A 1 -28.35 -1.44 13.38
C MET A 1 -27.26 -0.56 13.74
N GLY A 2 -26.80 -0.54 14.89
CA GLY A 2 -25.75 0.37 15.27
C GLY A 2 -24.49 0.20 14.49
N ASP A 3 -24.34 -0.92 13.85
CA ASP A 3 -23.11 -1.17 13.13
C ASP A 3 -23.08 -0.63 11.73
N ALA A 4 -24.19 -0.13 11.27
CA ALA A 4 -24.24 0.29 9.89
C ALA A 4 -23.17 1.30 9.53
N GLY A 5 -22.96 2.27 10.38
CA GLY A 5 -21.95 3.28 10.09
C GLY A 5 -20.55 2.74 10.14
N ARG A 6 -20.31 1.84 11.09
CA ARG A 6 -19.01 1.29 11.22
C ARG A 6 -18.65 0.37 10.07
N ASP A 7 -19.62 -0.30 9.53
CA ASP A 7 -19.39 -1.23 8.46
C ASP A 7 -19.32 -0.61 7.09
N LYS A 8 -19.62 0.68 7.00
CA LYS A 8 -19.66 1.31 5.73
C LYS A 8 -18.45 1.10 4.90
N GLY A 9 -17.26 1.30 5.47
CA GLY A 9 -16.05 1.12 4.72
C GLY A 9 -15.86 -0.31 4.29
N ARG A 10 -16.38 -1.26 5.10
CA ARG A 10 -16.19 -2.65 4.80
C ARG A 10 -17.18 -3.17 3.77
N GLN A 11 -18.16 -2.38 3.44
CA GLN A 11 -19.14 -2.79 2.44
C GLN A 11 -18.65 -2.55 1.04
N GLU A 12 -17.54 -1.84 0.91
CA GLU A 12 -17.03 -1.57 -0.40
C GLU A 12 -16.54 -2.86 -1.02
N VAL A 13 -16.89 -3.09 -2.28
CA VAL A 13 -16.50 -4.31 -2.98
C VAL A 13 -15.59 -3.93 -4.12
N PHE A 14 -14.42 -4.54 -4.18
CA PHE A 14 -13.50 -4.27 -5.27
C PHE A 14 -13.54 -5.45 -6.21
N ALA A 15 -13.91 -5.19 -7.44
CA ALA A 15 -14.13 -6.23 -8.43
C ALA A 15 -12.82 -6.79 -8.98
N SER A 16 -11.72 -6.12 -8.75
CA SER A 16 -10.43 -6.59 -9.26
C SER A 16 -9.33 -6.11 -8.33
N ALA A 17 -8.16 -6.74 -8.45
CA ALA A 17 -6.99 -6.29 -7.71
C ALA A 17 -6.64 -4.87 -8.09
N MET A 18 -6.81 -4.51 -9.37
CA MET A 18 -6.48 -3.17 -9.81
C MET A 18 -7.37 -2.12 -9.18
N GLU A 19 -8.66 -2.44 -9.02
CA GLU A 19 -9.56 -1.52 -8.35
C GLU A 19 -9.19 -1.36 -6.89
N CYS A 20 -8.83 -2.46 -6.25
CA CYS A 20 -8.43 -2.43 -4.85
C CYS A 20 -7.16 -1.59 -4.69
N GLU A 21 -6.21 -1.76 -5.61
CA GLU A 21 -4.97 -0.97 -5.55
C GLU A 21 -5.24 0.50 -5.76
N ARG A 22 -6.13 0.83 -6.69
CA ARG A 22 -6.48 2.22 -6.90
C ARG A 22 -7.09 2.82 -5.64
N ALA A 23 -7.98 2.06 -4.99
CA ALA A 23 -8.58 2.52 -3.75
C ALA A 23 -7.54 2.71 -2.65
N PHE A 24 -6.54 1.84 -2.61
CA PHE A 24 -5.46 1.95 -1.64
C PHE A 24 -4.72 3.28 -1.81
N TYR A 25 -4.32 3.61 -3.03
CA TYR A 25 -3.57 4.84 -3.24
C TYR A 25 -4.43 6.08 -3.11
N GLN A 26 -5.73 5.98 -3.42
CA GLN A 26 -6.64 7.10 -3.19
C GLN A 26 -6.80 7.38 -1.70
N ALA A 27 -6.93 6.33 -0.90
CA ALA A 27 -7.03 6.49 0.55
C ALA A 27 -5.76 7.10 1.11
N PHE A 28 -4.62 6.65 0.62
CA PHE A 28 -3.32 7.14 1.04
C PHE A 28 -3.22 8.64 0.75
N THR A 29 -3.53 9.03 -0.48
CA THR A 29 -3.44 10.42 -0.90
C THR A 29 -4.40 11.32 -0.12
N ALA A 30 -5.59 10.80 0.17
CA ALA A 30 -6.60 11.57 0.88
C ALA A 30 -6.45 11.51 2.39
N CYS A 31 -5.54 10.68 2.89
CA CYS A 31 -5.39 10.44 4.33
C CYS A 31 -6.72 10.00 4.92
N ASP A 32 -7.42 9.13 4.20
CA ASP A 32 -8.77 8.68 4.55
C ASP A 32 -8.69 7.32 5.20
N LEU A 33 -8.77 7.28 6.52
CA LEU A 33 -8.59 6.04 7.25
C LEU A 33 -9.71 5.05 6.98
N ALA A 34 -10.95 5.52 6.90
CA ALA A 34 -12.06 4.62 6.64
C ALA A 34 -11.91 3.93 5.28
N ALA A 35 -11.49 4.70 4.27
CA ALA A 35 -11.24 4.11 2.96
C ALA A 35 -10.09 3.13 3.00
N MET A 36 -9.05 3.44 3.78
CA MET A 36 -7.92 2.53 3.92
C MET A 36 -8.35 1.23 4.58
N GLU A 37 -9.21 1.32 5.60
CA GLU A 37 -9.70 0.12 6.26
C GLU A 37 -10.45 -0.80 5.31
N ALA A 38 -11.16 -0.23 4.35
CA ALA A 38 -11.91 -1.04 3.40
C ALA A 38 -11.02 -1.86 2.47
N VAL A 39 -9.81 -1.40 2.27
CA VAL A 39 -8.89 -2.05 1.34
C VAL A 39 -8.26 -3.31 1.94
N TRP A 40 -8.00 -3.31 3.24
CA TRP A 40 -7.22 -4.37 3.88
C TRP A 40 -8.07 -5.57 4.25
N ALA A 41 -7.48 -6.75 4.10
CA ALA A 41 -8.13 -7.99 4.50
C ALA A 41 -8.24 -8.05 6.01
N ASP A 42 -9.18 -8.86 6.49
CA ASP A 42 -9.39 -9.02 7.92
C ASP A 42 -8.34 -9.88 8.56
N GLU A 43 -7.91 -10.92 7.87
CA GLU A 43 -7.06 -11.92 8.48
C GLU A 43 -5.64 -11.85 7.99
N GLU A 44 -4.74 -11.80 8.94
CA GLU A 44 -3.32 -11.95 8.70
C GLU A 44 -2.74 -11.10 7.57
N PRO A 45 -3.07 -9.83 7.54
CA PRO A 45 -2.39 -8.98 6.58
C PRO A 45 -0.95 -8.78 7.03
N SER A 46 -0.08 -8.40 6.11
CA SER A 46 1.26 -7.99 6.50
C SER A 46 1.60 -6.66 5.87
N CYS A 47 2.32 -5.86 6.59
CA CYS A 47 2.69 -4.54 6.10
C CYS A 47 4.05 -4.16 6.65
N ILE A 48 4.90 -3.64 5.78
CA ILE A 48 6.16 -3.07 6.18
C ILE A 48 6.27 -1.73 5.48
N HIS A 49 6.27 -0.65 6.26
CA HIS A 49 6.51 0.67 5.68
C HIS A 49 8.01 0.85 5.49
N PRO A 50 8.44 1.68 4.56
CA PRO A 50 9.87 1.85 4.33
C PRO A 50 10.60 2.20 5.62
N GLY A 51 11.60 1.40 5.94
CA GLY A 51 12.36 1.62 7.16
C GLY A 51 11.70 1.11 8.42
N GLY A 52 10.49 0.55 8.32
CA GLY A 52 9.77 0.11 9.50
C GLY A 52 9.87 -1.36 9.75
N GLY A 53 9.22 -1.79 10.80
CA GLY A 53 9.19 -3.19 11.17
C GLY A 53 7.98 -3.90 10.58
N LEU A 54 7.91 -5.18 10.84
CA LEU A 54 6.85 -6.01 10.31
C LEU A 54 5.58 -5.86 11.15
N LEU A 55 4.47 -5.58 10.48
CA LEU A 55 3.16 -5.51 11.12
C LEU A 55 2.35 -6.68 10.61
N ARG A 56 1.74 -7.43 11.50
CA ARG A 56 1.11 -8.69 11.14
C ARG A 56 -0.36 -8.80 11.48
N THR A 57 -0.93 -7.89 12.24
CA THR A 57 -2.35 -7.96 12.54
C THR A 57 -3.05 -6.79 11.88
N ARG A 58 -4.34 -6.96 11.64
CA ARG A 58 -5.11 -5.88 11.05
C ARG A 58 -5.05 -4.63 11.90
N ASP A 59 -5.15 -4.79 13.23
CA ASP A 59 -5.10 -3.62 14.11
C ASP A 59 -3.77 -2.89 13.99
N GLU A 60 -2.68 -3.64 13.97
CA GLU A 60 -1.37 -3.01 13.82
C GLU A 60 -1.26 -2.26 12.49
N VAL A 61 -1.76 -2.88 11.43
CA VAL A 61 -1.66 -2.27 10.11
C VAL A 61 -2.49 -0.99 10.07
N ILE A 62 -3.73 -1.06 10.52
CA ILE A 62 -4.60 0.11 10.47
C ILE A 62 -4.09 1.21 11.40
N ASP A 63 -3.61 0.85 12.59
CA ASP A 63 -3.05 1.85 13.49
C ASP A 63 -1.85 2.54 12.88
N SER A 64 -1.04 1.81 12.11
CA SER A 64 0.11 2.42 11.47
C SER A 64 -0.32 3.43 10.42
N TRP A 65 -1.38 3.13 9.64
CA TRP A 65 -1.88 4.08 8.68
C TRP A 65 -2.49 5.31 9.36
N ALA A 66 -3.18 5.08 10.49
CA ALA A 66 -3.73 6.20 11.25
C ALA A 66 -2.62 7.14 11.69
N ALA A 67 -1.50 6.59 12.15
CA ALA A 67 -0.37 7.41 12.57
C ALA A 67 0.22 8.18 11.40
N ILE A 68 0.37 7.53 10.25
CA ILE A 68 0.89 8.19 9.07
C ILE A 68 -0.03 9.34 8.66
N PHE A 69 -1.33 9.12 8.71
CA PHE A 69 -2.28 10.14 8.28
C PHE A 69 -2.34 11.34 9.23
N GLN A 70 -2.02 11.13 10.50
CA GLN A 70 -2.01 12.23 11.45
C GLN A 70 -0.85 13.16 11.26
N ASP A 71 0.30 12.61 10.91
CA ASP A 71 1.48 13.40 10.79
C ASP A 71 1.66 14.10 9.49
N ALA A 72 1.00 13.64 8.48
CA ALA A 72 1.37 14.04 7.15
C ALA A 72 0.45 15.09 6.61
N LEU A 73 1.01 16.02 5.87
CA LEU A 73 0.25 16.74 4.90
C LEU A 73 -0.10 15.73 3.84
N ALA A 74 -1.28 15.86 3.24
CA ALA A 74 -1.70 14.93 2.22
C ALA A 74 -0.64 14.88 1.11
N PRO A 75 -0.14 13.72 0.79
CA PRO A 75 0.92 13.61 -0.21
C PRO A 75 0.33 13.56 -1.61
N ARG A 76 1.19 13.83 -2.58
CA ARG A 76 0.85 13.53 -3.97
C ARG A 76 1.61 12.26 -4.30
N ILE A 77 0.92 11.28 -4.85
CA ILE A 77 1.53 9.99 -5.10
C ILE A 77 1.35 9.63 -6.55
N ARG A 78 2.45 9.31 -7.22
CA ARG A 78 2.41 8.77 -8.56
C ARG A 78 2.84 7.33 -8.49
N VAL A 79 2.03 6.45 -9.07
CA VAL A 79 2.32 5.03 -9.03
C VAL A 79 2.70 4.59 -10.44
N HIS A 80 3.87 4.00 -10.54
CA HIS A 80 4.36 3.46 -11.78
C HIS A 80 4.44 1.96 -11.65
N VAL A 81 3.68 1.24 -12.47
CA VAL A 81 3.62 -0.20 -12.38
C VAL A 81 4.84 -0.82 -13.04
N VAL A 82 5.56 -1.64 -12.30
CA VAL A 82 6.69 -2.38 -12.83
C VAL A 82 6.21 -3.71 -13.39
N SER A 83 5.39 -4.43 -12.62
CA SER A 83 4.83 -5.68 -13.11
C SER A 83 3.56 -6.03 -12.34
N ARG A 84 2.71 -6.80 -12.98
CA ARG A 84 1.54 -7.36 -12.36
C ARG A 84 1.44 -8.81 -12.76
N VAL A 85 1.31 -9.69 -11.76
CA VAL A 85 1.13 -11.11 -11.99
C VAL A 85 -0.13 -11.50 -11.27
N SER A 86 -0.96 -12.28 -11.94
CA SER A 86 -2.23 -12.67 -11.35
C SER A 86 -2.50 -14.11 -11.70
N GLU A 87 -2.95 -14.87 -10.72
CA GLU A 87 -3.28 -16.27 -10.96
C GLU A 87 -4.37 -16.67 -9.99
N GLY A 88 -5.52 -17.09 -10.55
CA GLY A 88 -6.65 -17.44 -9.72
C GLY A 88 -7.09 -16.25 -8.92
N GLY A 89 -7.21 -16.43 -7.63
CA GLY A 89 -7.64 -15.35 -6.75
C GLY A 89 -6.50 -14.62 -6.08
N LEU A 90 -5.33 -14.60 -6.69
CA LEU A 90 -4.17 -13.95 -6.09
C LEU A 90 -3.50 -13.05 -7.12
N ALA A 91 -3.09 -11.87 -6.71
CA ALA A 91 -2.40 -10.95 -7.60
C ALA A 91 -1.25 -10.30 -6.86
N VAL A 92 -0.13 -10.15 -7.56
CA VAL A 92 1.07 -9.52 -7.00
C VAL A 92 1.46 -8.39 -7.92
N HIS A 93 1.50 -7.19 -7.39
CA HIS A 93 1.87 -6.00 -8.16
C HIS A 93 3.16 -5.44 -7.60
N LEU A 94 4.12 -5.19 -8.47
CA LEU A 94 5.35 -4.51 -8.11
C LEU A 94 5.26 -3.12 -8.68
N VAL A 95 5.38 -2.10 -7.84
CA VAL A 95 5.17 -0.73 -8.26
C VAL A 95 6.26 0.17 -7.69
N ARG A 96 6.48 1.29 -8.38
CA ARG A 96 7.27 2.37 -7.82
C ARG A 96 6.32 3.46 -7.39
N GLU A 97 6.50 3.94 -6.18
CA GLU A 97 5.70 5.02 -5.64
C GLU A 97 6.57 6.26 -5.59
N GLN A 98 6.12 7.32 -6.22
CA GLN A 98 6.79 8.60 -6.09
C GLN A 98 5.91 9.45 -5.18
N ILE A 99 6.38 9.71 -3.98
CA ILE A 99 5.58 10.34 -2.95
C ILE A 99 6.15 11.73 -2.69
N SER A 100 5.33 12.74 -2.90
CA SER A 100 5.76 14.13 -2.73
C SER A 100 5.01 14.80 -1.60
N HIS A 101 5.76 15.41 -0.71
CA HIS A 101 5.21 16.26 0.36
C HIS A 101 5.84 17.62 0.16
N GLY A 102 5.05 18.58 -0.31
CA GLY A 102 5.61 19.89 -0.60
C GLY A 102 6.66 19.75 -1.68
N GLU A 103 7.88 20.16 -1.34
CA GLU A 103 8.97 20.11 -2.31
C GLU A 103 9.81 18.86 -2.18
N GLN A 104 9.52 18.03 -1.20
CA GLN A 104 10.31 16.83 -1.00
C GLN A 104 9.66 15.65 -1.71
N THR A 105 10.47 14.85 -2.37
CA THR A 105 9.99 13.69 -3.11
C THR A 105 10.79 12.48 -2.67
N SER A 106 10.07 11.41 -2.37
CA SER A 106 10.67 10.13 -2.03
C SER A 106 10.25 9.10 -3.05
N HIS A 107 11.10 8.13 -3.25
CA HIS A 107 10.80 7.02 -4.16
C HIS A 107 10.81 5.73 -3.34
N VAL A 108 9.79 4.93 -3.54
CA VAL A 108 9.62 3.68 -2.82
C VAL A 108 9.35 2.59 -3.83
N LEU A 109 9.96 1.44 -3.62
CA LEU A 109 9.63 0.28 -4.41
C LEU A 109 8.75 -0.58 -3.53
N ALA A 110 7.55 -0.90 -4.01
CA ALA A 110 6.59 -1.60 -3.18
C ALA A 110 6.05 -2.84 -3.87
N THR A 111 5.79 -3.86 -3.05
CA THR A 111 5.09 -5.05 -3.50
C THR A 111 3.74 -5.05 -2.83
N ASN A 112 2.69 -5.08 -3.64
CA ASN A 112 1.32 -5.11 -3.16
C ASN A 112 0.72 -6.45 -3.55
N VAL A 113 0.15 -7.16 -2.58
CA VAL A 113 -0.44 -8.46 -2.83
C VAL A 113 -1.92 -8.40 -2.48
N PHE A 114 -2.74 -8.93 -3.36
CA PHE A 114 -4.18 -8.89 -3.23
C PHE A 114 -4.75 -10.30 -3.36
N ARG A 115 -5.86 -10.52 -2.68
CA ARG A 115 -6.53 -11.80 -2.73
C ARG A 115 -8.01 -11.59 -2.91
N ARG A 116 -8.64 -12.49 -3.67
CA ARG A 116 -10.08 -12.42 -3.86
C ARG A 116 -10.78 -13.23 -2.79
N PHE A 117 -11.66 -12.58 -2.07
CA PHE A 117 -12.52 -13.19 -1.07
C PHE A 117 -13.94 -13.17 -1.59
N ASP A 118 -14.86 -13.76 -0.85
CA ASP A 118 -16.26 -13.73 -1.25
C ASP A 118 -16.75 -12.31 -1.43
N GLU A 119 -16.27 -11.38 -0.60
CA GLU A 119 -16.69 -10.01 -0.70
C GLU A 119 -15.84 -9.18 -1.64
N GLY A 120 -15.07 -9.80 -2.52
CA GLY A 120 -14.25 -9.07 -3.46
C GLY A 120 -12.78 -9.09 -3.07
N TRP A 121 -12.01 -8.30 -3.77
CA TRP A 121 -10.56 -8.28 -3.59
C TRP A 121 -10.17 -7.43 -2.40
N ARG A 122 -9.14 -7.87 -1.69
CA ARG A 122 -8.59 -7.10 -0.57
C ARG A 122 -7.08 -7.20 -0.63
N MET A 123 -6.42 -6.22 -0.04
CA MET A 123 -4.96 -6.24 0.06
C MET A 123 -4.56 -7.11 1.25
N ILE A 124 -3.63 -8.04 1.01
CA ILE A 124 -3.13 -8.89 2.09
C ILE A 124 -1.69 -8.58 2.43
N ALA A 125 -0.98 -7.82 1.60
CA ALA A 125 0.39 -7.45 1.92
C ALA A 125 0.77 -6.17 1.21
N HIS A 126 1.52 -5.34 1.89
CA HIS A 126 2.13 -4.15 1.31
C HIS A 126 3.52 -4.02 1.93
N HIS A 127 4.55 -4.16 1.13
CA HIS A 127 5.91 -4.05 1.61
C HIS A 127 6.61 -2.98 0.80
N GLY A 128 7.02 -1.90 1.46
CA GLY A 128 7.70 -0.82 0.78
C GLY A 128 9.13 -0.73 1.22
N SER A 129 10.01 -0.41 0.29
CA SER A 129 11.39 -0.21 0.62
C SER A 129 11.92 1.00 -0.11
N MET A 130 12.86 1.68 0.53
CA MET A 130 13.53 2.80 -0.10
C MET A 130 14.59 2.26 -1.04
N PRO A 131 14.85 2.94 -2.14
CA PRO A 131 15.92 2.50 -3.01
C PRO A 131 17.27 2.67 -2.30
N PRO A 132 18.28 1.96 -2.73
CA PRO A 132 19.59 2.13 -2.15
C PRO A 132 20.09 3.54 -2.41
N LEU A 133 21.01 4.00 -1.57
CA LEU A 133 21.61 5.29 -1.75
C LEU A 133 22.30 5.35 -3.09
N LYS A 134 22.19 6.53 -3.72
CA LYS A 134 22.81 6.69 -4.99
C LYS A 134 24.32 6.67 -4.84
N ARG A 135 24.99 5.98 -5.76
CA ARG A 135 26.41 5.89 -5.68
C ARG A 135 27.08 6.68 -6.76
N GLU A 136 28.35 6.96 -6.57
CA GLU A 136 29.09 7.62 -7.60
C GLU A 136 29.12 6.78 -8.85
N PRO A 137 29.10 7.39 -10.00
CA PRO A 137 29.12 6.65 -11.25
C PRO A 137 30.29 5.69 -11.36
N ALA A 138 31.42 6.07 -10.82
CA ALA A 138 32.55 5.20 -10.92
C ALA A 138 32.33 3.89 -10.22
N ALA A 139 31.65 3.93 -9.10
CA ALA A 139 31.40 2.70 -8.37
C ALA A 139 30.40 1.85 -9.09
N ALA A 140 29.58 2.46 -9.88
CA ALA A 140 28.56 1.72 -10.53
C ALA A 140 29.08 0.67 -11.44
N GLY A 141 30.25 0.91 -11.96
CA GLY A 141 30.75 -0.04 -12.87
C GLY A 141 30.88 -1.40 -12.32
N ARG A 142 30.96 -1.52 -11.06
CA ARG A 142 31.10 -2.70 -10.57
C ARG A 142 30.00 -3.31 -10.09
N SER A 143 29.27 -3.10 -10.10
CA SER A 143 28.34 -3.75 -9.68
C SER A 143 27.79 -4.79 -9.68
N LEU A 144 27.95 -5.10 -9.62
CA LEU A 144 27.54 -5.88 -9.65
C LEU A 144 27.06 -6.67 -9.06
N HIS A 145 26.75 -6.82 -8.69
CA HIS A 145 26.31 -7.66 -8.19
C HIS A 145 25.72 -8.08 -8.34
#